data_cedfaebde27c9447f00006cec298925f
#
_entry.id   cedfaebde27c9447f00006cec298925f
#
_cell.length_a   1.000
_cell.length_b   1.000
_cell.length_c   1.000
_cell.angle_alpha   90.00
_cell.angle_beta   90.00
_cell.angle_gamma   90.00
#
_symmetry.space_group_name_H-M   'P 1'
#
loop_
_entity.id
_entity.type
_entity.pdbx_description
1 polymer ?
#
loop_
_entity_poly.entity_id
_entity_poly.type
_entity_poly.pdbx_seq_one_letter_code
_entity_poly.pdbx_strand_id
1 'polypeptide(L)'
;MRVKSIAAAATAMVVGWLPATSSFASDLCERACLTGMVDKYLAALVAHDPNQLPLARVVRFTENGQELRLGDGLWGTATAAGKYRLYVADPEDGQVGLYGTLIEADNPVYMALRLKVDYGLISEVETIVVRSGGTTSFPPAGKTMEEKGTPRPQFLRSLPASERMSRADLIKVANSYFIGLGGNTGQNTAPFAPTCLRWENGVQTNSNPNFLRPANGGFNVVALGCEDQQKSGFFSFVTSIRDRRFPVVDRERGLVMSFAFFDHAGRIKDIHLTNGQTAPSPVRAPHTLEISELFQIDKGKIDQVEAVLDSVPYGMRSAVWDVP
;
A
#
# COMPACT_ATOMS: atom_id res chain seq x y z
N MET A 1 43.52 -67.28 59.64
CA MET A 1 42.44 -67.17 58.64
C MET A 1 42.14 -65.70 58.41
N ARG A 2 42.48 -65.13 57.23
CA ARG A 2 42.23 -63.71 56.89
C ARG A 2 41.00 -63.66 56.03
N VAL A 3 39.97 -62.96 56.50
CA VAL A 3 38.75 -62.68 55.73
C VAL A 3 38.99 -61.41 54.91
N LYS A 4 38.85 -61.50 53.59
CA LYS A 4 38.90 -60.35 52.66
C LYS A 4 37.51 -59.76 52.48
N SER A 5 37.34 -58.52 52.89
CA SER A 5 36.14 -57.77 52.61
C SER A 5 36.17 -57.23 51.18
N ILE A 6 35.11 -57.48 50.41
CA ILE A 6 34.92 -56.93 49.06
C ILE A 6 33.96 -55.70 49.19
N ALA A 7 34.49 -54.54 48.86
CA ALA A 7 33.67 -53.32 48.77
C ALA A 7 33.07 -53.26 47.39
N ALA A 8 31.68 -53.19 47.30
CA ALA A 8 30.98 -52.97 46.12
C ALA A 8 30.79 -51.45 45.93
N ALA A 9 31.31 -50.90 44.83
CA ALA A 9 31.08 -49.52 44.43
C ALA A 9 29.73 -49.42 43.68
N ALA A 10 28.82 -48.69 44.24
CA ALA A 10 27.53 -48.33 43.57
C ALA A 10 27.70 -47.04 42.72
N THR A 11 27.68 -47.20 41.42
CA THR A 11 27.71 -46.08 40.49
C THR A 11 26.28 -45.51 40.34
N ALA A 12 26.03 -44.34 40.92
CA ALA A 12 24.75 -43.61 40.73
C ALA A 12 24.72 -42.92 39.36
N MET A 13 23.86 -43.37 38.46
CA MET A 13 23.54 -42.64 37.24
C MET A 13 22.65 -41.44 37.58
N VAL A 14 23.19 -40.23 37.42
CA VAL A 14 22.40 -39.01 37.47
C VAL A 14 21.78 -38.81 36.07
N VAL A 15 20.50 -39.13 35.93
CA VAL A 15 19.73 -38.77 34.73
C VAL A 15 19.41 -37.29 34.83
N GLY A 16 20.17 -36.48 34.11
CA GLY A 16 19.90 -35.03 33.97
C GLY A 16 18.62 -34.81 33.17
N TRP A 17 17.59 -34.35 33.83
CA TRP A 17 16.42 -33.75 33.15
C TRP A 17 16.84 -32.40 32.59
N LEU A 18 17.03 -32.30 31.25
CA LEU A 18 17.05 -31.03 30.54
C LEU A 18 15.60 -30.51 30.47
N PRO A 19 15.35 -29.31 30.96
CA PRO A 19 14.02 -28.69 30.70
C PRO A 19 13.87 -28.48 29.19
N ALA A 20 12.87 -29.11 28.59
CA ALA A 20 12.41 -28.77 27.28
C ALA A 20 11.95 -27.30 27.33
N THR A 21 12.76 -26.38 26.84
CA THR A 21 12.31 -25.03 26.55
C THR A 21 11.33 -25.15 25.39
N SER A 22 10.02 -25.21 25.70
CA SER A 22 8.98 -24.93 24.75
C SER A 22 9.21 -23.49 24.28
N SER A 23 9.85 -23.33 23.12
CA SER A 23 9.77 -22.06 22.40
C SER A 23 8.30 -21.89 22.08
N PHE A 24 7.64 -20.97 22.76
CA PHE A 24 6.41 -20.38 22.26
C PHE A 24 6.79 -19.76 20.93
N ALA A 25 6.60 -20.50 19.83
CA ALA A 25 6.58 -19.93 18.50
C ALA A 25 5.51 -18.84 18.60
N SER A 26 5.93 -17.60 18.41
CA SER A 26 5.00 -16.47 18.36
C SER A 26 3.92 -16.82 17.34
N ASP A 27 2.64 -16.77 17.72
CA ASP A 27 1.49 -16.94 16.82
C ASP A 27 1.40 -15.80 15.78
N LEU A 28 2.54 -15.21 15.43
CA LEU A 28 2.65 -14.20 14.41
C LEU A 28 2.50 -14.87 13.04
N CYS A 29 1.54 -14.40 12.29
CA CYS A 29 1.32 -14.81 10.92
C CYS A 29 2.46 -14.25 10.05
N GLU A 30 3.46 -15.08 9.75
CA GLU A 30 4.59 -14.71 8.91
C GLU A 30 4.14 -14.37 7.47
N ARG A 31 5.04 -13.82 6.65
CA ARG A 31 4.77 -13.40 5.27
C ARG A 31 3.90 -14.39 4.48
N ALA A 32 4.28 -15.66 4.45
CA ALA A 32 3.54 -16.68 3.69
C ALA A 32 2.11 -16.89 4.23
N CYS A 33 1.95 -16.83 5.55
CA CYS A 33 0.64 -16.88 6.20
C CYS A 33 -0.20 -15.65 5.80
N LEU A 34 0.35 -14.44 5.90
CA LEU A 34 -0.34 -13.19 5.57
C LEU A 34 -0.75 -13.13 4.09
N THR A 35 0.16 -13.46 3.17
CA THR A 35 -0.18 -13.49 1.73
C THR A 35 -1.22 -14.57 1.42
N GLY A 36 -1.14 -15.73 2.09
CA GLY A 36 -2.17 -16.77 2.00
C GLY A 36 -3.54 -16.33 2.53
N MET A 37 -3.61 -15.41 3.51
CA MET A 37 -4.88 -14.81 3.94
C MET A 37 -5.49 -13.93 2.84
N VAL A 38 -4.67 -13.19 2.09
CA VAL A 38 -5.16 -12.42 0.93
C VAL A 38 -5.70 -13.36 -0.14
N ASP A 39 -4.98 -14.45 -0.46
CA ASP A 39 -5.47 -15.42 -1.46
C ASP A 39 -6.79 -16.07 -1.05
N LYS A 40 -6.95 -16.43 0.23
CA LYS A 40 -8.22 -16.91 0.78
C LYS A 40 -9.31 -15.85 0.67
N TYR A 41 -8.98 -14.59 0.99
CA TYR A 41 -9.92 -13.48 0.86
C TYR A 41 -10.41 -13.31 -0.57
N LEU A 42 -9.51 -13.32 -1.57
CA LEU A 42 -9.88 -13.21 -2.97
C LEU A 42 -10.74 -14.41 -3.43
N ALA A 43 -10.43 -15.63 -2.99
CA ALA A 43 -11.20 -16.83 -3.33
C ALA A 43 -12.62 -16.75 -2.73
N ALA A 44 -12.76 -16.38 -1.47
CA ALA A 44 -14.04 -16.21 -0.81
C ALA A 44 -14.88 -15.08 -1.43
N LEU A 45 -14.23 -13.96 -1.81
CA LEU A 45 -14.85 -12.84 -2.48
C LEU A 45 -15.44 -13.25 -3.83
N VAL A 46 -14.70 -13.97 -4.65
CA VAL A 46 -15.17 -14.49 -5.96
C VAL A 46 -16.26 -15.56 -5.79
N ALA A 47 -16.23 -16.32 -4.70
CA ALA A 47 -17.28 -17.27 -4.35
C ALA A 47 -18.52 -16.59 -3.73
N HIS A 48 -18.46 -15.28 -3.45
CA HIS A 48 -19.51 -14.51 -2.75
C HIS A 48 -19.88 -15.12 -1.37
N ASP A 49 -18.92 -15.76 -0.70
CA ASP A 49 -19.15 -16.45 0.57
C ASP A 49 -18.13 -16.04 1.66
N PRO A 50 -18.42 -15.02 2.46
CA PRO A 50 -17.57 -14.61 3.56
C PRO A 50 -17.32 -15.67 4.62
N ASN A 51 -18.20 -16.71 4.73
CA ASN A 51 -18.05 -17.78 5.72
C ASN A 51 -16.85 -18.69 5.46
N GLN A 52 -16.24 -18.61 4.27
CA GLN A 52 -15.00 -19.33 3.97
C GLN A 52 -13.77 -18.70 4.62
N LEU A 53 -13.91 -17.51 5.25
CA LEU A 53 -12.81 -16.78 5.87
C LEU A 53 -12.72 -17.03 7.37
N PRO A 54 -11.51 -17.05 7.93
CA PRO A 54 -11.29 -17.00 9.37
C PRO A 54 -11.53 -15.56 9.87
N LEU A 55 -12.78 -15.21 10.16
CA LEU A 55 -13.17 -13.87 10.57
C LEU A 55 -13.15 -13.72 12.09
N ALA A 56 -12.73 -12.56 12.58
CA ALA A 56 -12.95 -12.15 13.96
C ALA A 56 -14.46 -11.96 14.22
N ARG A 57 -14.85 -11.97 15.49
CA ARG A 57 -16.27 -11.77 15.86
C ARG A 57 -16.85 -10.45 15.35
N VAL A 58 -16.02 -9.44 15.25
CA VAL A 58 -16.33 -8.13 14.66
C VAL A 58 -15.30 -7.86 13.58
N VAL A 59 -15.75 -7.62 12.37
CA VAL A 59 -14.90 -7.23 11.23
C VAL A 59 -15.32 -5.84 10.78
N ARG A 60 -14.37 -4.93 10.66
CA ARG A 60 -14.59 -3.63 10.01
C ARG A 60 -14.27 -3.76 8.54
N PHE A 61 -15.21 -3.39 7.68
CA PHE A 61 -15.00 -3.40 6.22
C PHE A 61 -15.35 -2.07 5.61
N THR A 62 -14.44 -1.54 4.78
CA THR A 62 -14.71 -0.36 3.96
C THR A 62 -14.38 -0.60 2.50
N GLU A 63 -15.17 -0.02 1.62
CA GLU A 63 -14.88 0.15 0.19
C GLU A 63 -15.03 1.64 -0.17
N ASN A 64 -13.98 2.21 -0.78
CA ASN A 64 -13.91 3.62 -1.15
C ASN A 64 -14.37 4.56 -0.01
N GLY A 65 -13.81 4.36 1.20
CA GLY A 65 -14.04 5.16 2.40
C GLY A 65 -15.39 4.95 3.08
N GLN A 66 -16.30 4.14 2.52
CA GLN A 66 -17.60 3.86 3.09
C GLN A 66 -17.59 2.53 3.84
N GLU A 67 -18.15 2.52 5.05
CA GLU A 67 -18.37 1.28 5.79
C GLU A 67 -19.48 0.47 5.14
N LEU A 68 -19.20 -0.78 4.84
CA LEU A 68 -20.12 -1.74 4.24
C LEU A 68 -20.18 -3.01 5.08
N ARG A 69 -21.19 -3.85 4.81
CA ARG A 69 -21.20 -5.22 5.33
C ARG A 69 -20.29 -6.09 4.46
N LEU A 70 -19.56 -6.99 5.08
CA LEU A 70 -18.81 -7.99 4.34
C LEU A 70 -19.80 -8.85 3.52
N GLY A 71 -19.63 -8.87 2.21
CA GLY A 71 -20.60 -9.42 1.25
C GLY A 71 -21.21 -8.36 0.32
N ASP A 72 -21.17 -7.07 0.69
CA ASP A 72 -21.62 -5.97 -0.14
C ASP A 72 -20.44 -5.39 -0.99
N GLY A 73 -20.74 -4.43 -1.86
CA GLY A 73 -19.76 -3.79 -2.75
C GLY A 73 -19.18 -4.79 -3.75
N LEU A 74 -17.84 -4.78 -3.91
CA LEU A 74 -17.13 -5.68 -4.82
C LEU A 74 -17.38 -7.18 -4.51
N TRP A 75 -17.69 -7.51 -3.26
CA TRP A 75 -18.10 -8.86 -2.85
C TRP A 75 -19.34 -9.37 -3.57
N GLY A 76 -20.29 -8.48 -3.88
CA GLY A 76 -21.52 -8.84 -4.59
C GLY A 76 -21.36 -8.91 -6.11
N THR A 77 -20.27 -8.43 -6.68
CA THR A 77 -20.15 -8.15 -8.12
C THR A 77 -18.93 -8.76 -8.79
N ALA A 78 -17.87 -9.11 -8.04
CA ALA A 78 -16.66 -9.69 -8.61
C ALA A 78 -16.91 -11.14 -9.09
N THR A 79 -16.45 -11.46 -10.30
CA THR A 79 -16.64 -12.76 -10.94
C THR A 79 -15.38 -13.60 -11.04
N ALA A 80 -14.20 -12.96 -10.99
CA ALA A 80 -12.91 -13.63 -11.02
C ALA A 80 -11.79 -12.80 -10.41
N ALA A 81 -10.77 -13.45 -9.89
CA ALA A 81 -9.51 -12.79 -9.54
C ALA A 81 -8.68 -12.53 -10.81
N GLY A 82 -8.08 -11.32 -10.89
CA GLY A 82 -7.23 -10.94 -12.01
C GLY A 82 -5.79 -11.43 -11.88
N LYS A 83 -4.95 -11.05 -12.85
CA LYS A 83 -3.55 -11.51 -12.97
C LYS A 83 -2.57 -10.66 -12.17
N TYR A 84 -2.80 -9.32 -12.09
CA TYR A 84 -1.89 -8.44 -11.38
C TYR A 84 -2.03 -8.62 -9.87
N ARG A 85 -0.93 -8.94 -9.18
CA ARG A 85 -0.90 -9.14 -7.73
C ARG A 85 0.43 -8.70 -7.16
N LEU A 86 0.42 -7.59 -6.42
CA LEU A 86 1.55 -7.07 -5.68
C LEU A 86 1.23 -7.10 -4.18
N TYR A 87 1.84 -8.05 -3.47
CA TYR A 87 1.65 -8.23 -2.02
C TYR A 87 2.63 -7.38 -1.23
N VAL A 88 2.16 -6.80 -0.14
CA VAL A 88 2.93 -6.09 0.88
C VAL A 88 2.66 -6.76 2.21
N ALA A 89 3.64 -7.38 2.85
CA ALA A 89 3.43 -8.15 4.08
C ALA A 89 4.17 -7.51 5.26
N ASP A 90 3.47 -7.33 6.35
CA ASP A 90 3.96 -6.75 7.60
C ASP A 90 3.71 -7.72 8.76
N PRO A 91 4.61 -8.71 8.97
CA PRO A 91 4.46 -9.66 10.07
C PRO A 91 4.57 -9.01 11.45
N GLU A 92 5.24 -7.85 11.57
CA GLU A 92 5.42 -7.16 12.86
C GLU A 92 4.08 -6.67 13.43
N ASP A 93 3.16 -6.21 12.55
CA ASP A 93 1.85 -5.68 12.94
C ASP A 93 0.66 -6.57 12.50
N GLY A 94 0.94 -7.77 11.96
CA GLY A 94 -0.09 -8.68 11.48
C GLY A 94 -0.93 -8.07 10.34
N GLN A 95 -0.33 -7.24 9.48
CA GLN A 95 -1.03 -6.59 8.39
C GLN A 95 -0.51 -7.02 7.03
N VAL A 96 -1.40 -7.04 6.05
CA VAL A 96 -1.03 -7.36 4.67
C VAL A 96 -1.82 -6.50 3.71
N GLY A 97 -1.13 -6.02 2.67
CA GLY A 97 -1.71 -5.30 1.55
C GLY A 97 -1.60 -6.07 0.24
N LEU A 98 -2.51 -5.75 -0.68
CA LEU A 98 -2.49 -6.18 -2.07
C LEU A 98 -2.83 -4.99 -2.96
N TYR A 99 -2.02 -4.77 -3.99
CA TYR A 99 -2.42 -4.05 -5.20
C TYR A 99 -2.72 -5.11 -6.24
N GLY A 100 -3.97 -5.19 -6.69
CA GLY A 100 -4.40 -6.32 -7.53
C GLY A 100 -5.55 -5.98 -8.46
N THR A 101 -5.76 -6.85 -9.45
CA THR A 101 -6.92 -6.77 -10.33
C THR A 101 -7.94 -7.85 -10.01
N LEU A 102 -9.22 -7.51 -10.20
CA LEU A 102 -10.34 -8.44 -10.22
C LEU A 102 -11.18 -8.19 -11.47
N ILE A 103 -12.06 -9.13 -11.80
CA ILE A 103 -13.04 -8.97 -12.87
C ILE A 103 -14.41 -8.70 -12.23
N GLU A 104 -15.03 -7.59 -12.59
CA GLU A 104 -16.36 -7.17 -12.17
C GLU A 104 -17.20 -6.88 -13.42
N ALA A 105 -18.35 -7.54 -13.58
CA ALA A 105 -19.19 -7.39 -14.76
C ALA A 105 -18.40 -7.44 -16.09
N ASP A 106 -17.55 -8.45 -16.23
CA ASP A 106 -16.64 -8.70 -17.35
C ASP A 106 -15.56 -7.64 -17.59
N ASN A 107 -15.42 -6.66 -16.69
CA ASN A 107 -14.40 -5.61 -16.79
C ASN A 107 -13.35 -5.78 -15.69
N PRO A 108 -12.07 -5.62 -16.01
CA PRO A 108 -11.04 -5.56 -14.99
C PRO A 108 -11.18 -4.28 -14.14
N VAL A 109 -11.16 -4.43 -12.82
CA VAL A 109 -11.03 -3.35 -11.85
C VAL A 109 -9.66 -3.40 -11.18
N TYR A 110 -9.13 -2.27 -10.75
CA TYR A 110 -7.88 -2.19 -9.99
C TYR A 110 -8.16 -1.85 -8.55
N MET A 111 -7.55 -2.58 -7.63
CA MET A 111 -7.85 -2.49 -6.20
C MET A 111 -6.58 -2.38 -5.36
N ALA A 112 -6.62 -1.54 -4.34
CA ALA A 112 -5.79 -1.64 -3.16
C ALA A 112 -6.61 -2.30 -2.04
N LEU A 113 -6.09 -3.37 -1.45
CA LEU A 113 -6.69 -4.10 -0.34
C LEU A 113 -5.72 -4.09 0.84
N ARG A 114 -6.24 -3.85 2.05
CA ARG A 114 -5.54 -4.09 3.31
C ARG A 114 -6.35 -5.04 4.18
N LEU A 115 -5.69 -6.03 4.74
CA LEU A 115 -6.23 -6.89 5.79
C LEU A 115 -5.41 -6.71 7.07
N LYS A 116 -6.10 -6.67 8.21
CA LYS A 116 -5.49 -6.88 9.52
C LYS A 116 -5.83 -8.27 10.02
N VAL A 117 -4.80 -9.00 10.44
CA VAL A 117 -4.89 -10.38 10.90
C VAL A 117 -4.42 -10.44 12.35
N ASP A 118 -5.33 -10.62 13.27
CA ASP A 118 -5.08 -10.75 14.69
C ASP A 118 -5.33 -12.21 15.10
N TYR A 119 -4.32 -12.88 15.67
CA TYR A 119 -4.42 -14.29 16.11
C TYR A 119 -4.94 -15.24 15.01
N GLY A 120 -4.55 -15.00 13.76
CA GLY A 120 -5.00 -15.81 12.62
C GLY A 120 -6.42 -15.50 12.12
N LEU A 121 -7.07 -14.46 12.64
CA LEU A 121 -8.41 -14.02 12.25
C LEU A 121 -8.36 -12.65 11.58
N ILE A 122 -9.12 -12.45 10.51
CA ILE A 122 -9.27 -11.16 9.84
C ILE A 122 -10.19 -10.28 10.68
N SER A 123 -9.67 -9.16 11.18
CA SER A 123 -10.40 -8.18 12.00
C SER A 123 -10.72 -6.89 11.23
N GLU A 124 -9.93 -6.56 10.19
CA GLU A 124 -10.15 -5.36 9.38
C GLU A 124 -9.93 -5.67 7.89
N VAL A 125 -10.79 -5.07 7.07
CA VAL A 125 -10.71 -5.08 5.61
C VAL A 125 -10.91 -3.66 5.11
N GLU A 126 -9.97 -3.14 4.35
CA GLU A 126 -10.05 -1.81 3.74
C GLU A 126 -9.71 -1.92 2.26
N THR A 127 -10.57 -1.41 1.40
CA THR A 127 -10.39 -1.45 -0.04
C THR A 127 -10.60 -0.09 -0.69
N ILE A 128 -9.77 0.21 -1.69
CA ILE A 128 -10.04 1.25 -2.68
C ILE A 128 -10.16 0.53 -4.03
N VAL A 129 -11.31 0.66 -4.68
CA VAL A 129 -11.61 -0.02 -5.94
C VAL A 129 -11.82 1.01 -7.03
N VAL A 130 -10.98 0.95 -8.08
CA VAL A 130 -11.06 1.82 -9.24
C VAL A 130 -11.72 1.08 -10.39
N ARG A 131 -12.92 1.57 -10.77
CA ARG A 131 -13.75 1.01 -11.84
C ARG A 131 -13.57 1.80 -13.14
N SER A 132 -13.74 1.13 -14.25
CA SER A 132 -13.77 1.80 -15.57
C SER A 132 -14.93 2.81 -15.61
N GLY A 133 -14.64 4.06 -15.98
CA GLY A 133 -15.64 5.13 -16.03
C GLY A 133 -15.63 6.08 -14.84
N GLY A 134 -14.71 5.89 -13.88
CA GLY A 134 -14.44 6.88 -12.82
C GLY A 134 -14.01 8.26 -13.40
N THR A 135 -14.05 9.28 -12.57
CA THR A 135 -13.83 10.70 -12.94
C THR A 135 -12.40 11.08 -13.30
N THR A 136 -11.45 10.14 -13.33
CA THR A 136 -10.07 10.41 -13.67
C THR A 136 -9.84 10.45 -15.18
N SER A 137 -8.99 11.38 -15.65
CA SER A 137 -8.58 11.48 -17.05
C SER A 137 -7.60 10.35 -17.48
N PHE A 138 -7.42 9.34 -16.65
CA PHE A 138 -6.55 8.21 -16.92
C PHE A 138 -7.24 7.10 -17.73
N PRO A 139 -6.48 6.30 -18.48
CA PRO A 139 -6.99 5.06 -19.06
C PRO A 139 -7.62 4.15 -18.00
N PRO A 140 -8.50 3.20 -18.39
CA PRO A 140 -9.10 2.25 -17.45
C PRO A 140 -8.01 1.49 -16.67
N ALA A 141 -7.89 1.78 -15.36
CA ALA A 141 -6.81 1.28 -14.51
C ALA A 141 -6.77 -0.25 -14.46
N GLY A 142 -7.91 -0.88 -14.28
CA GLY A 142 -8.04 -2.34 -14.23
C GLY A 142 -7.52 -3.00 -15.50
N LYS A 143 -7.93 -2.52 -16.68
CA LYS A 143 -7.47 -3.04 -17.97
C LYS A 143 -5.95 -2.89 -18.12
N THR A 144 -5.43 -1.70 -17.81
CA THR A 144 -3.99 -1.42 -17.91
C THR A 144 -3.16 -2.34 -17.02
N MET A 145 -3.61 -2.57 -15.79
CA MET A 145 -2.89 -3.43 -14.84
C MET A 145 -3.06 -4.93 -15.16
N GLU A 146 -4.24 -5.33 -15.63
CA GLU A 146 -4.49 -6.71 -16.07
C GLU A 146 -3.62 -7.09 -17.29
N GLU A 147 -3.42 -6.16 -18.23
CA GLU A 147 -2.53 -6.34 -19.38
C GLU A 147 -1.05 -6.42 -18.96
N LYS A 148 -0.63 -5.68 -17.95
CA LYS A 148 0.73 -5.79 -17.37
C LYS A 148 0.96 -7.14 -16.70
N GLY A 149 -0.03 -7.66 -15.99
CA GLY A 149 -0.09 -8.98 -15.38
C GLY A 149 0.88 -9.23 -14.23
N THR A 150 2.02 -8.51 -14.16
CA THR A 150 3.06 -8.71 -13.13
C THR A 150 3.56 -7.39 -12.57
N PRO A 151 3.88 -7.34 -11.25
CA PRO A 151 4.50 -6.18 -10.63
C PRO A 151 5.90 -5.89 -11.18
N ARG A 152 6.32 -4.63 -11.05
CA ARG A 152 7.67 -4.22 -11.38
C ARG A 152 8.70 -4.93 -10.46
N PRO A 153 9.85 -5.37 -11.00
CA PRO A 153 10.85 -6.14 -10.25
C PRO A 153 11.34 -5.46 -8.97
N GLN A 154 11.38 -4.12 -8.95
CA GLN A 154 11.82 -3.34 -7.79
C GLN A 154 10.97 -3.60 -6.55
N PHE A 155 9.65 -3.80 -6.71
CA PHE A 155 8.76 -4.12 -5.60
C PHE A 155 8.93 -5.55 -5.06
N LEU A 156 9.51 -6.44 -5.85
CA LEU A 156 9.65 -7.86 -5.50
C LEU A 156 10.99 -8.19 -4.84
N ARG A 157 11.95 -7.26 -4.87
CA ARG A 157 13.29 -7.45 -4.36
C ARG A 157 13.31 -7.48 -2.83
N SER A 158 13.80 -8.56 -2.24
CA SER A 158 14.10 -8.63 -0.80
C SER A 158 15.45 -8.00 -0.50
N LEU A 159 15.50 -7.15 0.53
CA LEU A 159 16.71 -6.50 1.01
C LEU A 159 17.45 -7.41 2.00
N PRO A 160 18.80 -7.46 1.94
CA PRO A 160 19.59 -8.10 2.99
C PRO A 160 19.26 -7.51 4.36
N ALA A 161 19.30 -8.30 5.42
CA ALA A 161 18.93 -7.85 6.77
C ALA A 161 19.69 -6.60 7.23
N SER A 162 20.96 -6.47 6.82
CA SER A 162 21.82 -5.31 7.13
C SER A 162 21.43 -4.02 6.40
N GLU A 163 20.62 -4.10 5.33
CA GLU A 163 20.17 -2.96 4.55
C GLU A 163 18.71 -2.56 4.87
N ARG A 164 18.02 -3.35 5.71
CA ARG A 164 16.63 -3.07 6.08
C ARG A 164 16.54 -1.89 7.04
N MET A 165 15.78 -0.89 6.64
CA MET A 165 15.50 0.27 7.48
C MET A 165 14.55 -0.09 8.62
N SER A 166 14.55 0.74 9.67
CA SER A 166 13.53 0.65 10.73
C SER A 166 12.15 1.01 10.18
N ARG A 167 11.08 0.48 10.81
CA ARG A 167 9.69 0.86 10.50
C ARG A 167 9.49 2.37 10.56
N ALA A 168 9.98 3.01 11.61
CA ALA A 168 9.84 4.45 11.80
C ALA A 168 10.53 5.27 10.71
N ASP A 169 11.72 4.87 10.26
CA ASP A 169 12.45 5.57 9.19
C ASP A 169 11.75 5.38 7.84
N LEU A 170 11.24 4.20 7.54
CA LEU A 170 10.45 3.96 6.32
C LEU A 170 9.21 4.85 6.29
N ILE A 171 8.43 4.90 7.37
CA ILE A 171 7.26 5.78 7.49
C ILE A 171 7.65 7.25 7.36
N LYS A 172 8.74 7.69 7.98
CA LYS A 172 9.23 9.06 7.87
C LYS A 172 9.55 9.45 6.43
N VAL A 173 10.22 8.58 5.68
CA VAL A 173 10.54 8.80 4.26
C VAL A 173 9.24 8.82 3.43
N ALA A 174 8.34 7.86 3.61
CA ALA A 174 7.06 7.84 2.90
C ALA A 174 6.22 9.11 3.21
N ASN A 175 6.12 9.53 4.47
CA ASN A 175 5.36 10.73 4.84
C ASN A 175 5.96 12.03 4.27
N SER A 176 7.28 12.09 4.04
CA SER A 176 7.91 13.26 3.42
C SER A 176 7.39 13.53 2.00
N TYR A 177 6.96 12.49 1.28
CA TYR A 177 6.32 12.63 -0.02
C TYR A 177 5.03 13.45 0.07
N PHE A 178 4.18 13.15 1.03
CA PHE A 178 2.93 13.89 1.27
C PHE A 178 3.19 15.33 1.73
N ILE A 179 4.24 15.55 2.53
CA ILE A 179 4.64 16.89 2.96
C ILE A 179 5.09 17.72 1.74
N GLY A 180 5.78 17.11 0.78
CA GLY A 180 6.23 17.79 -0.44
C GLY A 180 5.10 18.09 -1.43
N LEU A 181 3.98 17.34 -1.38
CA LEU A 181 2.84 17.51 -2.29
C LEU A 181 1.75 18.42 -1.74
N GLY A 182 1.40 18.30 -0.45
CA GLY A 182 0.31 19.08 0.14
C GLY A 182 0.64 20.58 0.19
N GLY A 183 -0.13 21.40 -0.50
CA GLY A 183 0.15 22.83 -0.61
C GLY A 183 1.50 23.12 -1.26
N ASN A 184 1.88 22.37 -2.26
CA ASN A 184 3.20 22.35 -2.87
C ASN A 184 3.68 23.74 -3.32
N THR A 185 4.79 24.20 -2.77
CA THR A 185 5.45 25.47 -3.12
C THR A 185 6.80 25.25 -3.82
N GLY A 186 7.20 24.01 -4.02
CA GLY A 186 8.52 23.64 -4.52
C GLY A 186 9.66 23.70 -3.47
N GLN A 187 9.36 24.11 -2.23
CA GLN A 187 10.37 24.27 -1.17
C GLN A 187 10.69 22.94 -0.45
N ASN A 188 9.70 22.10 -0.28
CA ASN A 188 9.84 20.81 0.38
C ASN A 188 9.80 19.70 -0.65
N THR A 189 10.84 18.87 -0.69
CA THR A 189 10.90 17.70 -1.55
C THR A 189 11.21 16.46 -0.73
N ALA A 190 10.61 15.34 -1.12
CA ALA A 190 10.98 14.05 -0.55
C ALA A 190 12.36 13.61 -1.05
N PRO A 191 13.06 12.73 -0.33
CA PRO A 191 14.31 12.15 -0.79
C PRO A 191 14.04 11.10 -1.88
N PHE A 192 14.12 11.50 -3.14
CA PHE A 192 13.93 10.59 -4.28
C PHE A 192 15.26 9.98 -4.77
N ALA A 193 15.19 8.74 -5.23
CA ALA A 193 16.25 8.15 -6.03
C ALA A 193 16.23 8.78 -7.45
N PRO A 194 17.38 8.92 -8.13
CA PRO A 194 17.40 9.40 -9.52
C PRO A 194 16.60 8.52 -10.49
N THR A 195 16.41 7.24 -10.13
CA THR A 195 15.66 6.22 -10.87
C THR A 195 14.17 6.21 -10.53
N CYS A 196 13.71 7.15 -9.69
CA CYS A 196 12.34 7.16 -9.21
C CYS A 196 11.30 7.16 -10.33
N LEU A 197 10.38 6.20 -10.28
CA LEU A 197 9.20 6.14 -11.14
C LEU A 197 7.93 6.18 -10.31
N ARG A 198 6.95 6.95 -10.81
CA ARG A 198 5.64 7.10 -10.20
C ARG A 198 4.54 6.64 -11.15
N TRP A 199 3.68 5.77 -10.63
CA TRP A 199 2.56 5.20 -11.36
C TRP A 199 1.27 5.45 -10.59
N GLU A 200 0.25 5.95 -11.26
CA GLU A 200 -1.07 6.22 -10.70
C GLU A 200 -2.13 5.53 -11.57
N ASN A 201 -2.94 4.68 -10.96
CA ASN A 201 -3.96 3.89 -11.69
C ASN A 201 -3.38 3.22 -12.94
N GLY A 202 -2.17 2.64 -12.83
CA GLY A 202 -1.51 1.93 -13.91
C GLY A 202 -0.81 2.78 -14.96
N VAL A 203 -0.81 4.11 -14.84
CA VAL A 203 -0.15 5.03 -15.76
C VAL A 203 1.10 5.62 -15.13
N GLN A 204 2.21 5.66 -15.89
CA GLN A 204 3.41 6.35 -15.46
C GLN A 204 3.22 7.86 -15.56
N THR A 205 3.26 8.56 -14.42
CA THR A 205 2.97 9.99 -14.29
C THR A 205 4.20 10.86 -14.07
N ASN A 206 5.38 10.30 -14.26
CA ASN A 206 6.65 11.04 -14.32
C ASN A 206 7.57 10.46 -15.40
N SER A 207 8.60 11.21 -15.80
CA SER A 207 9.55 10.76 -16.84
C SER A 207 8.86 10.17 -18.09
N ASN A 208 7.67 10.70 -18.43
CA ASN A 208 6.81 10.24 -19.52
C ASN A 208 6.35 11.43 -20.38
N PRO A 209 7.23 11.98 -21.25
CA PRO A 209 6.99 13.22 -21.98
C PRO A 209 5.82 13.16 -22.98
N ASN A 210 5.38 11.98 -23.35
CA ASN A 210 4.29 11.79 -24.32
C ASN A 210 2.90 11.68 -23.67
N PHE A 211 2.82 11.44 -22.37
CA PHE A 211 1.57 11.39 -21.65
C PHE A 211 1.10 12.79 -21.23
N LEU A 212 -0.17 13.11 -21.45
CA LEU A 212 -0.78 14.41 -21.13
C LEU A 212 0.01 15.63 -21.67
N ARG A 213 0.72 15.46 -22.82
CA ARG A 213 1.51 16.53 -23.42
C ARG A 213 0.58 17.69 -23.83
N PRO A 214 0.82 18.91 -23.33
CA PRO A 214 0.04 20.08 -23.75
C PRO A 214 0.18 20.34 -25.26
N ALA A 215 -0.95 20.48 -25.97
CA ALA A 215 -0.96 20.68 -27.43
C ALA A 215 -0.24 21.96 -27.88
N ASN A 216 -0.20 22.98 -27.03
CA ASN A 216 0.42 24.28 -27.31
C ASN A 216 1.89 24.38 -26.85
N GLY A 217 2.55 23.25 -26.49
CA GLY A 217 3.92 23.24 -25.99
C GLY A 217 4.09 23.84 -24.59
N GLY A 218 3.01 23.95 -23.80
CA GLY A 218 3.05 24.43 -22.41
C GLY A 218 3.80 23.48 -21.47
N PHE A 219 3.85 23.86 -20.20
CA PHE A 219 4.53 23.10 -19.16
C PHE A 219 4.00 21.67 -19.05
N ASN A 220 4.89 20.69 -19.15
CA ASN A 220 4.57 19.26 -19.05
C ASN A 220 5.19 18.66 -17.79
N VAL A 221 4.45 18.66 -16.69
CA VAL A 221 4.89 18.09 -15.41
C VAL A 221 5.24 16.60 -15.51
N VAL A 222 4.53 15.85 -16.37
CA VAL A 222 4.71 14.39 -16.51
C VAL A 222 6.04 14.04 -17.21
N ALA A 223 6.64 14.99 -17.90
CA ALA A 223 7.97 14.81 -18.49
C ALA A 223 9.11 14.86 -17.44
N LEU A 224 8.86 15.44 -16.27
CA LEU A 224 9.83 15.63 -15.20
C LEU A 224 10.04 14.35 -14.39
N GLY A 225 11.21 14.21 -13.77
CA GLY A 225 11.48 13.22 -12.72
C GLY A 225 10.73 13.51 -11.42
N CYS A 226 10.70 12.54 -10.49
CA CYS A 226 9.96 12.67 -9.23
C CYS A 226 10.33 13.94 -8.43
N GLU A 227 11.62 14.19 -8.28
CA GLU A 227 12.12 15.34 -7.50
C GLU A 227 11.77 16.67 -8.18
N ASP A 228 11.99 16.77 -9.48
CA ASP A 228 11.71 17.99 -10.25
C ASP A 228 10.22 18.30 -10.34
N GLN A 229 9.36 17.27 -10.33
CA GLN A 229 7.91 17.46 -10.20
C GLN A 229 7.55 18.19 -8.91
N GLN A 230 8.08 17.76 -7.75
CA GLN A 230 7.82 18.44 -6.49
C GLN A 230 8.47 19.82 -6.44
N LYS A 231 9.71 19.97 -6.93
CA LYS A 231 10.42 21.25 -7.02
C LYS A 231 9.73 22.28 -7.91
N SER A 232 8.96 21.84 -8.89
CA SER A 232 8.28 22.74 -9.82
C SER A 232 7.18 23.61 -9.20
N GLY A 233 6.65 23.23 -8.02
CA GLY A 233 5.47 23.87 -7.42
C GLY A 233 4.16 23.56 -8.12
N PHE A 234 4.16 22.64 -9.10
CA PHE A 234 2.98 22.35 -9.90
C PHE A 234 1.80 21.79 -9.09
N PHE A 235 2.07 21.02 -8.04
CA PHE A 235 1.04 20.36 -7.24
C PHE A 235 0.37 21.29 -6.21
N SER A 236 0.53 22.61 -6.31
CA SER A 236 -0.14 23.58 -5.42
C SER A 236 -1.66 23.46 -5.41
N PHE A 237 -2.27 22.86 -6.44
CA PHE A 237 -3.69 22.56 -6.50
C PHE A 237 -4.14 21.46 -5.53
N VAL A 238 -3.22 20.66 -5.00
CA VAL A 238 -3.47 19.73 -3.89
C VAL A 238 -3.47 20.56 -2.61
N THR A 239 -4.65 21.02 -2.18
CA THR A 239 -4.78 22.02 -1.12
C THR A 239 -4.53 21.47 0.28
N SER A 240 -4.74 20.17 0.48
CA SER A 240 -4.47 19.44 1.73
C SER A 240 -4.27 17.97 1.46
N ILE A 241 -3.43 17.31 2.26
CA ILE A 241 -3.34 15.85 2.34
C ILE A 241 -3.53 15.49 3.81
N ARG A 242 -4.66 14.88 4.13
CA ARG A 242 -5.11 14.60 5.48
C ARG A 242 -5.35 13.10 5.73
N ASP A 243 -5.58 12.76 7.00
CA ASP A 243 -5.90 11.40 7.46
C ASP A 243 -4.86 10.37 6.96
N ARG A 244 -3.56 10.76 7.04
CA ARG A 244 -2.44 9.96 6.54
C ARG A 244 -2.19 8.80 7.48
N ARG A 245 -2.25 7.59 6.96
CA ARG A 245 -1.96 6.35 7.68
C ARG A 245 -0.96 5.50 6.92
N PHE A 246 -0.12 4.76 7.63
CA PHE A 246 0.92 3.88 7.09
C PHE A 246 0.78 2.49 7.72
N PRO A 247 -0.34 1.80 7.48
CA PRO A 247 -0.69 0.60 8.22
C PRO A 247 0.15 -0.63 7.89
N VAL A 248 0.73 -0.72 6.68
CA VAL A 248 1.49 -1.90 6.26
C VAL A 248 2.92 -1.49 5.90
N VAL A 249 3.90 -2.00 6.64
CA VAL A 249 5.33 -1.70 6.45
C VAL A 249 6.13 -2.99 6.26
N ASP A 250 6.43 -3.30 5.02
CA ASP A 250 7.24 -4.46 4.65
C ASP A 250 8.73 -4.12 4.70
N ARG A 251 9.35 -4.31 5.86
CA ARG A 251 10.77 -4.01 6.07
C ARG A 251 11.69 -4.89 5.23
N GLU A 252 11.28 -6.09 4.90
CA GLU A 252 12.08 -7.00 4.07
C GLU A 252 12.27 -6.46 2.66
N ARG A 253 11.25 -5.80 2.11
CA ARG A 253 11.26 -5.25 0.76
C ARG A 253 11.41 -3.75 0.71
N GLY A 254 11.42 -3.07 1.87
CA GLY A 254 11.44 -1.63 1.96
C GLY A 254 10.15 -0.99 1.42
N LEU A 255 8.99 -1.65 1.62
CA LEU A 255 7.72 -1.16 1.12
C LEU A 255 6.89 -0.53 2.24
N VAL A 256 6.22 0.56 1.91
CA VAL A 256 5.26 1.23 2.79
C VAL A 256 3.96 1.45 2.03
N MET A 257 2.89 0.78 2.46
CA MET A 257 1.54 1.03 1.96
C MET A 257 0.87 2.07 2.86
N SER A 258 0.37 3.12 2.26
CA SER A 258 -0.31 4.22 2.94
C SER A 258 -1.72 4.41 2.44
N PHE A 259 -2.54 5.10 3.24
CA PHE A 259 -3.85 5.63 2.87
C PHE A 259 -3.91 7.11 3.25
N ALA A 260 -4.52 7.92 2.40
CA ALA A 260 -4.70 9.35 2.63
C ALA A 260 -5.84 9.91 1.79
N PHE A 261 -6.28 11.13 2.14
CA PHE A 261 -7.23 11.90 1.35
C PHE A 261 -6.55 13.17 0.82
N PHE A 262 -6.57 13.34 -0.51
CA PHE A 262 -6.01 14.51 -1.18
C PHE A 262 -7.13 15.46 -1.55
N ASP A 263 -7.22 16.59 -0.88
CA ASP A 263 -8.25 17.57 -1.14
C ASP A 263 -7.86 18.51 -2.28
N HIS A 264 -8.75 18.64 -3.24
CA HIS A 264 -8.66 19.52 -4.40
C HIS A 264 -9.79 20.53 -4.33
N ALA A 265 -9.55 21.69 -3.72
CA ALA A 265 -10.59 22.71 -3.52
C ALA A 265 -11.06 23.39 -4.81
N GLY A 266 -10.37 23.19 -5.94
CA GLY A 266 -10.73 23.78 -7.24
C GLY A 266 -10.62 25.30 -7.31
N ARG A 267 -9.97 25.94 -6.32
CA ARG A 267 -9.85 27.41 -6.25
C ARG A 267 -8.67 27.96 -7.06
N ILE A 268 -7.62 27.16 -7.24
CA ILE A 268 -6.43 27.53 -8.01
C ILE A 268 -6.69 27.27 -9.47
N LYS A 269 -6.72 28.33 -10.28
CA LYS A 269 -6.91 28.26 -11.74
C LYS A 269 -5.57 28.25 -12.48
N ASP A 270 -4.65 29.10 -12.01
CA ASP A 270 -3.33 29.28 -12.56
C ASP A 270 -2.28 28.93 -11.49
N ILE A 271 -1.38 28.05 -11.85
CA ILE A 271 -0.30 27.57 -11.02
C ILE A 271 0.96 28.38 -11.36
N HIS A 272 1.51 29.07 -10.36
CA HIS A 272 2.78 29.77 -10.50
C HIS A 272 3.93 28.81 -10.20
N LEU A 273 4.69 28.45 -11.22
CA LEU A 273 5.80 27.52 -11.12
C LEU A 273 7.05 28.23 -10.56
N THR A 274 7.94 27.44 -9.94
CA THR A 274 9.19 27.95 -9.35
C THR A 274 10.15 28.55 -10.37
N ASN A 275 10.00 28.21 -11.66
CA ASN A 275 10.79 28.78 -12.77
C ASN A 275 10.20 30.07 -13.34
N GLY A 276 9.16 30.64 -12.71
CA GLY A 276 8.48 31.87 -13.14
C GLY A 276 7.41 31.70 -14.21
N GLN A 277 7.23 30.49 -14.74
CA GLN A 277 6.14 30.20 -15.68
C GLN A 277 4.81 30.05 -14.97
N THR A 278 3.71 30.14 -15.73
CA THR A 278 2.36 29.83 -15.25
C THR A 278 1.79 28.68 -16.06
N ALA A 279 1.17 27.73 -15.36
CA ALA A 279 0.48 26.59 -15.95
C ALA A 279 -0.99 26.55 -15.48
N PRO A 280 -1.94 26.12 -16.34
CA PRO A 280 -3.32 25.95 -15.91
C PRO A 280 -3.42 24.79 -14.91
N SER A 281 -4.26 24.97 -13.87
CA SER A 281 -4.58 23.89 -12.95
C SER A 281 -5.36 22.77 -13.67
N PRO A 282 -5.03 21.48 -13.45
CA PRO A 282 -5.82 20.37 -13.96
C PRO A 282 -7.16 20.21 -13.21
N VAL A 283 -7.27 20.80 -12.01
CA VAL A 283 -8.46 20.69 -11.16
C VAL A 283 -9.45 21.79 -11.51
N ARG A 284 -10.65 21.41 -12.00
CA ARG A 284 -11.71 22.33 -12.43
C ARG A 284 -12.89 22.37 -11.47
N ALA A 285 -13.09 21.36 -10.67
CA ALA A 285 -14.17 21.27 -9.69
C ALA A 285 -13.63 20.72 -8.36
N PRO A 286 -14.21 21.11 -7.21
CA PRO A 286 -13.85 20.55 -5.92
C PRO A 286 -14.12 19.05 -5.88
N HIS A 287 -13.12 18.30 -5.41
CA HIS A 287 -13.22 16.86 -5.11
C HIS A 287 -12.10 16.47 -4.17
N THR A 288 -12.21 15.29 -3.60
CA THR A 288 -11.14 14.65 -2.84
C THR A 288 -10.75 13.35 -3.56
N LEU A 289 -9.48 13.03 -3.60
CA LEU A 289 -9.03 11.70 -3.99
C LEU A 289 -8.80 10.89 -2.71
N GLU A 290 -9.48 9.76 -2.59
CA GLU A 290 -9.09 8.71 -1.68
C GLU A 290 -7.99 7.90 -2.36
N ILE A 291 -6.88 7.70 -1.64
CA ILE A 291 -5.65 7.18 -2.23
C ILE A 291 -5.01 6.14 -1.34
N SER A 292 -4.58 5.03 -1.94
CA SER A 292 -3.55 4.17 -1.37
C SER A 292 -2.28 4.33 -2.20
N GLU A 293 -1.19 4.76 -1.57
CA GLU A 293 0.13 4.86 -2.22
C GLU A 293 1.10 3.86 -1.60
N LEU A 294 1.74 3.09 -2.46
CA LEU A 294 2.82 2.18 -2.14
C LEU A 294 4.15 2.81 -2.51
N PHE A 295 5.00 2.98 -1.53
CA PHE A 295 6.38 3.45 -1.70
C PHE A 295 7.33 2.27 -1.61
N GLN A 296 8.25 2.13 -2.58
CA GLN A 296 9.45 1.33 -2.42
C GLN A 296 10.60 2.28 -2.07
N ILE A 297 11.23 2.00 -0.92
CA ILE A 297 12.27 2.85 -0.31
C ILE A 297 13.54 2.01 -0.17
N ASP A 298 14.61 2.51 -0.76
CA ASP A 298 15.94 1.91 -0.65
C ASP A 298 16.94 2.98 -0.20
N LYS A 299 17.74 2.65 0.83
CA LYS A 299 18.77 3.55 1.39
C LYS A 299 18.25 4.97 1.71
N GLY A 300 17.02 5.04 2.24
CA GLY A 300 16.38 6.29 2.61
C GLY A 300 15.84 7.13 1.46
N LYS A 301 15.73 6.56 0.26
CA LYS A 301 15.22 7.25 -0.94
C LYS A 301 14.04 6.51 -1.54
N ILE A 302 13.03 7.24 -1.99
CA ILE A 302 11.88 6.72 -2.72
C ILE A 302 12.32 6.40 -4.15
N ASP A 303 12.28 5.12 -4.53
CA ASP A 303 12.63 4.67 -5.88
C ASP A 303 11.40 4.35 -6.74
N GLN A 304 10.34 3.81 -6.13
CA GLN A 304 9.10 3.54 -6.84
C GLN A 304 7.90 4.03 -6.04
N VAL A 305 6.90 4.55 -6.75
CA VAL A 305 5.58 4.84 -6.22
C VAL A 305 4.54 4.16 -7.09
N GLU A 306 3.56 3.50 -6.48
CA GLU A 306 2.41 2.94 -7.17
C GLU A 306 1.14 3.30 -6.40
N ALA A 307 0.20 3.97 -7.05
CA ALA A 307 -1.01 4.45 -6.41
C ALA A 307 -2.28 3.87 -7.03
N VAL A 308 -3.23 3.54 -6.16
CA VAL A 308 -4.63 3.30 -6.46
C VAL A 308 -5.42 4.46 -5.88
N LEU A 309 -6.15 5.16 -6.70
CA LEU A 309 -6.88 6.35 -6.29
C LEU A 309 -8.24 6.46 -6.99
N ASP A 310 -9.24 6.93 -6.25
CA ASP A 310 -10.57 7.23 -6.80
C ASP A 310 -11.07 8.59 -6.29
N SER A 311 -12.00 9.18 -7.06
CA SER A 311 -12.57 10.48 -6.74
C SER A 311 -13.79 10.31 -5.86
N VAL A 312 -13.80 11.04 -4.74
CA VAL A 312 -14.87 11.06 -3.75
C VAL A 312 -15.33 12.50 -3.49
N PRO A 313 -16.48 12.73 -2.86
CA PRO A 313 -16.94 14.08 -2.53
C PRO A 313 -15.89 14.88 -1.76
N TYR A 314 -15.79 16.18 -2.08
CA TYR A 314 -14.83 17.07 -1.42
C TYR A 314 -15.01 17.08 0.10
N GLY A 315 -13.92 16.82 0.82
CA GLY A 315 -13.90 16.78 2.27
C GLY A 315 -14.44 15.47 2.88
N MET A 316 -14.77 14.45 2.05
CA MET A 316 -15.14 13.13 2.57
C MET A 316 -14.04 12.58 3.49
N ARG A 317 -14.42 11.92 4.56
CA ARG A 317 -13.54 11.19 5.48
C ARG A 317 -13.89 9.72 5.44
N SER A 318 -12.97 8.87 5.85
CA SER A 318 -13.31 7.48 6.11
C SER A 318 -14.30 7.40 7.27
N ALA A 319 -15.32 6.57 7.14
CA ALA A 319 -16.32 6.36 8.19
C ALA A 319 -15.74 5.62 9.42
N VAL A 320 -14.61 4.93 9.26
CA VAL A 320 -14.13 3.92 10.22
C VAL A 320 -12.68 4.13 10.65
N TRP A 321 -11.84 4.64 9.78
CA TRP A 321 -10.40 4.75 10.03
C TRP A 321 -10.05 6.13 10.58
N ASP A 322 -10.37 6.36 11.86
CA ASP A 322 -9.95 7.58 12.53
C ASP A 322 -8.42 7.60 12.70
N VAL A 323 -7.83 8.73 12.34
CA VAL A 323 -6.45 9.07 12.75
C VAL A 323 -6.59 9.76 14.10
N PRO A 324 -5.99 9.22 15.17
CA PRO A 324 -6.02 9.85 16.48
C PRO A 324 -5.34 11.23 16.51
#